data_bd6ef529270cead81143ca6d2433b4f0
#
_entry.id   bd6ef529270cead81143ca6d2433b4f0
#
_cell.length_a   1.000
_cell.length_b   1.000
_cell.length_c   1.000
_cell.angle_alpha   90.00
_cell.angle_beta   90.00
_cell.angle_gamma   90.00
#
_symmetry.space_group_name_H-M   'P 1'
#
loop_
_entity.id
_entity.type
_entity.pdbx_description
1 polymer ?
#
loop_
_entity_poly.entity_id
_entity_poly.type
_entity_poly.pdbx_seq_one_letter_code
_entity_poly.pdbx_strand_id
1 'polypeptide(L)'
;MSYESGAKYMHEISRASPTALVFLIDQSGSMSEKWGGSGTKSSEVAMILNRLLNNLIMRCTKSDGVRNYFSIGVIGYGLGVKPVLKGNTLFGRDLIPISEIADNPLRIERRKKKEPDGVGGVMEIEVNFPIWLEAEAFNGTPMCGALDYAHKVLERWVDDHPDSYPPTVFNITDGQAGDGDPAMNAAKI
;
A
#
# COMPACT_ATOMS: atom_id res chain seq x y z
N MET A 1 12.82 -32.33 -20.04
CA MET A 1 13.09 -30.93 -19.66
C MET A 1 12.97 -30.84 -18.15
N SER A 2 14.11 -30.81 -17.49
CA SER A 2 14.21 -30.72 -16.02
C SER A 2 13.85 -29.28 -15.61
N TYR A 3 12.79 -29.12 -14.84
CA TYR A 3 12.50 -27.90 -14.13
C TYR A 3 13.61 -27.69 -13.10
N GLU A 4 14.55 -26.81 -13.35
CA GLU A 4 15.38 -26.25 -12.31
C GLU A 4 14.49 -25.36 -11.40
N SER A 5 13.82 -25.98 -10.45
CA SER A 5 13.21 -25.32 -9.30
C SER A 5 14.32 -25.02 -8.31
N GLY A 6 15.11 -24.01 -8.53
CA GLY A 6 16.24 -23.71 -7.68
C GLY A 6 16.31 -22.24 -7.35
N ALA A 7 15.93 -21.89 -6.13
CA ALA A 7 16.58 -20.84 -5.32
C ALA A 7 16.64 -19.40 -5.87
N LYS A 8 15.62 -18.95 -6.65
CA LYS A 8 15.57 -17.55 -7.11
C LYS A 8 15.32 -16.51 -5.98
N TYR A 9 14.95 -16.95 -4.78
CA TYR A 9 14.48 -16.06 -3.70
C TYR A 9 15.12 -16.39 -2.34
N MET A 10 16.43 -16.65 -2.32
CA MET A 10 17.18 -16.89 -1.08
C MET A 10 17.72 -15.61 -0.42
N HIS A 11 17.47 -14.44 -0.99
CA HIS A 11 17.91 -13.18 -0.41
C HIS A 11 16.87 -12.64 0.57
N GLU A 12 17.32 -12.26 1.76
CA GLU A 12 16.49 -11.50 2.69
C GLU A 12 16.29 -10.08 2.17
N ILE A 13 15.10 -9.51 2.43
CA ILE A 13 14.81 -8.11 2.10
C ILE A 13 15.78 -7.21 2.85
N SER A 14 16.56 -6.43 2.11
CA SER A 14 17.59 -5.56 2.64
C SER A 14 17.70 -4.27 1.81
N ARG A 15 18.60 -3.37 2.16
CA ARG A 15 18.87 -2.19 1.32
C ARG A 15 19.53 -2.54 -0.02
N ALA A 16 20.29 -3.64 -0.06
CA ALA A 16 20.90 -4.13 -1.30
C ALA A 16 19.93 -4.96 -2.14
N SER A 17 18.93 -5.57 -1.51
CA SER A 17 17.87 -6.36 -2.15
C SER A 17 16.51 -5.86 -1.65
N PRO A 18 16.08 -4.64 -2.05
CA PRO A 18 14.78 -4.11 -1.66
C PRO A 18 13.64 -4.85 -2.35
N THR A 19 12.40 -4.61 -1.92
CA THR A 19 11.22 -5.10 -2.65
C THR A 19 10.21 -3.99 -2.91
N ALA A 20 9.36 -4.17 -3.91
CA ALA A 20 8.23 -3.30 -4.15
C ALA A 20 6.94 -3.92 -3.61
N LEU A 21 6.13 -3.13 -2.93
CA LEU A 21 4.78 -3.49 -2.49
C LEU A 21 3.79 -2.53 -3.17
N VAL A 22 2.89 -3.08 -3.97
CA VAL A 22 1.86 -2.30 -4.67
C VAL A 22 0.50 -2.65 -4.10
N PHE A 23 -0.24 -1.65 -3.64
CA PHE A 23 -1.61 -1.77 -3.18
C PHE A 23 -2.54 -1.18 -4.23
N LEU A 24 -3.35 -2.02 -4.86
CA LEU A 24 -4.44 -1.63 -5.73
C LEU A 24 -5.69 -1.47 -4.87
N ILE A 25 -6.31 -0.31 -4.90
CA ILE A 25 -7.45 0.03 -4.05
C ILE A 25 -8.66 0.29 -4.92
N ASP A 26 -9.69 -0.53 -4.71
CA ASP A 26 -10.99 -0.28 -5.28
C ASP A 26 -11.57 1.04 -4.73
N GLN A 27 -11.92 1.93 -5.64
CA GLN A 27 -12.60 3.20 -5.36
C GLN A 27 -13.94 3.26 -6.08
N SER A 28 -14.57 2.11 -6.35
CA SER A 28 -15.90 2.03 -6.96
C SER A 28 -17.00 2.58 -6.05
N GLY A 29 -18.19 2.79 -6.59
CA GLY A 29 -19.34 3.33 -5.85
C GLY A 29 -19.73 2.49 -4.62
N SER A 30 -19.61 1.15 -4.69
CA SER A 30 -19.88 0.25 -3.56
C SER A 30 -18.97 0.49 -2.35
N MET A 31 -17.77 1.05 -2.57
CA MET A 31 -16.86 1.42 -1.49
C MET A 31 -17.37 2.58 -0.62
N SER A 32 -18.41 3.29 -1.04
CA SER A 32 -19.12 4.29 -0.22
C SER A 32 -20.12 3.69 0.77
N GLU A 33 -20.43 2.40 0.65
CA GLU A 33 -21.36 1.72 1.55
C GLU A 33 -20.83 1.66 2.98
N LYS A 34 -21.76 1.68 3.94
CA LYS A 34 -21.44 1.58 5.36
C LYS A 34 -20.81 0.23 5.69
N TRP A 35 -19.79 0.26 6.53
CA TRP A 35 -19.07 -0.91 7.00
C TRP A 35 -18.76 -0.78 8.48
N GLY A 36 -19.14 -1.79 9.27
CA GLY A 36 -18.67 -1.96 10.65
C GLY A 36 -18.92 -0.77 11.61
N GLY A 37 -20.08 -0.14 11.60
CA GLY A 37 -20.41 0.94 12.52
C GLY A 37 -20.64 2.29 11.82
N SER A 38 -19.81 3.30 12.06
CA SER A 38 -20.01 4.66 11.52
C SER A 38 -19.24 4.97 10.23
N GLY A 39 -18.34 4.07 9.80
CA GLY A 39 -17.48 4.25 8.64
C GLY A 39 -18.07 3.69 7.34
N THR A 40 -17.38 3.96 6.24
CA THR A 40 -17.60 3.33 4.92
C THR A 40 -16.48 2.33 4.64
N LYS A 41 -16.67 1.42 3.66
CA LYS A 41 -15.62 0.52 3.20
C LYS A 41 -14.35 1.28 2.82
N SER A 42 -14.48 2.36 2.06
CA SER A 42 -13.34 3.22 1.66
C SER A 42 -12.64 3.86 2.85
N SER A 43 -13.37 4.30 3.88
CA SER A 43 -12.76 4.88 5.09
C SER A 43 -11.99 3.85 5.91
N GLU A 44 -12.50 2.62 5.99
CA GLU A 44 -11.82 1.54 6.68
C GLU A 44 -10.54 1.10 5.94
N VAL A 45 -10.60 0.97 4.61
CA VAL A 45 -9.42 0.67 3.78
C VAL A 45 -8.36 1.75 3.93
N ALA A 46 -8.75 3.03 3.85
CA ALA A 46 -7.82 4.14 4.05
C ALA A 46 -7.17 4.12 5.44
N MET A 47 -7.95 3.86 6.49
CA MET A 47 -7.44 3.75 7.86
C MET A 47 -6.46 2.59 8.02
N ILE A 48 -6.80 1.42 7.47
CA ILE A 48 -5.95 0.21 7.54
C ILE A 48 -4.64 0.44 6.81
N LEU A 49 -4.67 1.02 5.61
CA LEU A 49 -3.47 1.31 4.83
C LEU A 49 -2.57 2.36 5.49
N ASN A 50 -3.13 3.44 6.03
CA ASN A 50 -2.34 4.41 6.80
C ASN A 50 -1.67 3.74 8.01
N ARG A 51 -2.37 2.84 8.71
CA ARG A 51 -1.80 2.06 9.80
C ARG A 51 -0.71 1.11 9.34
N LEU A 52 -0.92 0.43 8.22
CA LEU A 52 0.07 -0.48 7.63
C LEU A 52 1.34 0.27 7.25
N LEU A 53 1.22 1.41 6.56
CA LEU A 53 2.35 2.26 6.18
C LEU A 53 3.13 2.72 7.42
N ASN A 54 2.43 3.21 8.46
CA ASN A 54 3.07 3.59 9.71
C ASN A 54 3.83 2.43 10.36
N ASN A 55 3.25 1.24 10.39
CA ASN A 55 3.88 0.03 10.95
C ASN A 55 5.11 -0.39 10.13
N LEU A 56 5.06 -0.31 8.80
CA LEU A 56 6.20 -0.59 7.93
C LEU A 56 7.33 0.41 8.17
N ILE A 57 7.01 1.71 8.27
CA ILE A 57 7.98 2.76 8.58
C ILE A 57 8.67 2.47 9.92
N MET A 58 7.90 2.18 10.97
CA MET A 58 8.45 1.86 12.30
C MET A 58 9.40 0.64 12.26
N ARG A 59 9.07 -0.40 11.47
CA ARG A 59 9.92 -1.58 11.29
C ARG A 59 11.21 -1.26 10.52
N CYS A 60 11.16 -0.33 9.59
CA CYS A 60 12.30 0.13 8.80
C CYS A 60 13.17 1.16 9.53
N THR A 61 12.66 1.76 10.62
CA THR A 61 13.40 2.76 11.41
C THR A 61 14.53 2.11 12.21
N LYS A 62 15.74 2.65 12.07
CA LYS A 62 16.93 2.28 12.81
C LYS A 62 17.56 3.54 13.40
N SER A 63 18.69 3.41 14.10
CA SER A 63 19.41 4.54 14.70
C SER A 63 19.89 5.60 13.69
N ASP A 64 20.06 5.20 12.42
CA ASP A 64 20.49 6.02 11.29
C ASP A 64 19.33 6.54 10.41
N GLY A 65 18.09 6.33 10.82
CA GLY A 65 16.89 6.76 10.11
C GLY A 65 16.06 5.62 9.52
N VAL A 66 15.13 5.94 8.62
CA VAL A 66 14.28 4.97 7.92
C VAL A 66 15.04 4.37 6.75
N ARG A 67 15.21 3.05 6.77
CA ARG A 67 15.93 2.32 5.72
C ARG A 67 14.99 1.90 4.59
N ASN A 68 15.42 2.09 3.35
CA ASN A 68 14.67 1.76 2.15
C ASN A 68 14.70 0.26 1.84
N TYR A 69 14.01 -0.53 2.66
CA TYR A 69 13.75 -1.94 2.38
C TYR A 69 12.59 -2.14 1.40
N PHE A 70 11.73 -1.12 1.28
CA PHE A 70 10.52 -1.16 0.48
C PHE A 70 10.40 0.08 -0.41
N SER A 71 9.98 -0.15 -1.67
CA SER A 71 9.34 0.85 -2.51
C SER A 71 7.83 0.59 -2.50
N ILE A 72 7.04 1.60 -2.17
CA ILE A 72 5.60 1.45 -1.96
C ILE A 72 4.84 2.18 -3.07
N GLY A 73 3.91 1.48 -3.70
CA GLY A 73 2.91 2.05 -4.59
C GLY A 73 1.51 1.88 -3.99
N VAL A 74 0.71 2.93 -4.04
CA VAL A 74 -0.72 2.87 -3.71
C VAL A 74 -1.48 3.46 -4.86
N ILE A 75 -2.22 2.62 -5.57
CA ILE A 75 -2.89 2.93 -6.83
C ILE A 75 -4.39 2.74 -6.62
N GLY A 76 -5.16 3.79 -6.75
CA GLY A 76 -6.62 3.73 -6.72
C GLY A 76 -7.20 3.50 -8.11
N TYR A 77 -8.28 2.72 -8.18
CA TYR A 77 -9.05 2.53 -9.41
C TYR A 77 -10.55 2.70 -9.16
N GLY A 78 -11.18 3.55 -9.96
CA GLY A 78 -12.59 3.94 -9.88
C GLY A 78 -12.93 4.76 -11.12
N LEU A 79 -12.95 6.08 -11.03
CA LEU A 79 -13.11 6.96 -12.20
C LEU A 79 -11.95 6.84 -13.20
N GLY A 80 -10.85 6.24 -12.81
CA GLY A 80 -9.65 5.97 -13.59
C GLY A 80 -8.64 5.25 -12.71
N VAL A 81 -7.43 5.01 -13.23
CA VAL A 81 -6.34 4.36 -12.51
C VAL A 81 -5.24 5.39 -12.26
N LYS A 82 -4.89 5.63 -11.01
CA LYS A 82 -3.89 6.64 -10.63
C LYS A 82 -3.25 6.37 -9.27
N PRO A 83 -2.01 6.83 -9.02
CA PRO A 83 -1.44 6.88 -7.68
C PRO A 83 -2.30 7.76 -6.74
N VAL A 84 -2.49 7.32 -5.49
CA VAL A 84 -3.39 7.99 -4.53
C VAL A 84 -2.71 8.42 -3.23
N LEU A 85 -1.42 8.18 -3.06
CA LEU A 85 -0.69 8.77 -1.94
C LEU A 85 -0.68 10.30 -2.07
N LYS A 86 -1.01 10.93 -0.95
CA LYS A 86 -1.07 12.39 -0.82
C LYS A 86 0.08 12.85 0.09
N GLY A 87 0.62 13.99 -0.22
CA GLY A 87 1.78 14.58 0.43
C GLY A 87 2.55 15.40 -0.61
N ASN A 88 3.28 16.42 -0.20
CA ASN A 88 3.86 17.40 -1.14
C ASN A 88 4.72 16.78 -2.24
N THR A 89 5.51 15.75 -1.92
CA THR A 89 6.44 15.11 -2.86
C THR A 89 5.95 13.74 -3.34
N LEU A 90 4.84 13.22 -2.81
CA LEU A 90 4.36 11.88 -3.10
C LEU A 90 3.34 11.86 -4.23
N PHE A 91 2.66 12.99 -4.45
CA PHE A 91 1.54 13.08 -5.39
C PHE A 91 1.93 12.67 -6.82
N GLY A 92 1.15 11.76 -7.41
CA GLY A 92 1.31 11.32 -8.79
C GLY A 92 2.49 10.38 -9.05
N ARG A 93 3.19 9.91 -8.02
CA ARG A 93 4.31 8.96 -8.14
C ARG A 93 3.84 7.53 -7.94
N ASP A 94 4.32 6.64 -8.80
CA ASP A 94 3.90 5.23 -8.85
C ASP A 94 4.49 4.39 -7.71
N LEU A 95 5.80 4.48 -7.53
CA LEU A 95 6.55 3.78 -6.48
C LEU A 95 7.45 4.78 -5.75
N ILE A 96 7.43 4.74 -4.44
CA ILE A 96 8.10 5.70 -3.57
C ILE A 96 8.88 4.94 -2.50
N PRO A 97 10.19 5.26 -2.29
CA PRO A 97 10.95 4.71 -1.17
C PRO A 97 10.28 5.00 0.17
N ILE A 98 10.27 4.02 1.06
CA ILE A 98 9.55 4.12 2.35
C ILE A 98 10.07 5.26 3.23
N SER A 99 11.33 5.66 3.11
CA SER A 99 11.88 6.81 3.82
C SER A 99 11.23 8.12 3.38
N GLU A 100 11.00 8.30 2.07
CA GLU A 100 10.32 9.49 1.56
C GLU A 100 8.84 9.55 2.00
N ILE A 101 8.18 8.39 2.10
CA ILE A 101 6.82 8.31 2.63
C ILE A 101 6.82 8.75 4.10
N ALA A 102 7.78 8.27 4.88
CA ALA A 102 7.90 8.62 6.30
C ALA A 102 8.01 10.15 6.52
N ASP A 103 8.78 10.81 5.66
CA ASP A 103 9.07 12.25 5.78
C ASP A 103 7.94 13.16 5.24
N ASN A 104 6.98 12.59 4.48
CA ASN A 104 5.99 13.37 3.75
C ASN A 104 4.54 12.91 4.00
N PRO A 105 4.04 12.83 5.25
CA PRO A 105 2.63 12.60 5.48
C PRO A 105 1.82 13.82 4.99
N LEU A 106 0.59 13.56 4.52
CA LEU A 106 -0.37 14.62 4.20
C LEU A 106 -0.68 15.49 5.42
N ARG A 107 -0.86 14.82 6.58
CA ARG A 107 -1.05 15.44 7.89
C ARG A 107 -0.78 14.43 9.00
N ILE A 108 -0.65 14.95 10.23
CA ILE A 108 -0.55 14.14 11.45
C ILE A 108 -1.81 14.40 12.28
N GLU A 109 -2.55 13.34 12.61
CA GLU A 109 -3.72 13.40 13.50
C GLU A 109 -3.31 12.96 14.91
N ARG A 110 -3.81 13.63 15.93
CA ARG A 110 -3.72 13.17 17.32
C ARG A 110 -4.88 12.22 17.58
N ARG A 111 -4.57 11.00 17.98
CA ARG A 111 -5.56 9.98 18.31
C ARG A 111 -5.34 9.44 19.71
N LYS A 112 -6.43 9.10 20.39
CA LYS A 112 -6.37 8.42 21.68
C LYS A 112 -6.22 6.92 21.45
N LYS A 113 -5.24 6.33 22.11
CA LYS A 113 -5.01 4.88 22.15
C LYS A 113 -5.16 4.40 23.59
N LYS A 114 -5.85 3.29 23.78
CA LYS A 114 -5.93 2.62 25.07
C LYS A 114 -4.76 1.66 25.20
N GLU A 115 -3.99 1.81 26.26
CA GLU A 115 -2.90 0.91 26.59
C GLU A 115 -3.03 0.40 28.04
N PRO A 116 -2.56 -0.83 28.35
CA PRO A 116 -2.49 -1.31 29.73
C PRO A 116 -1.61 -0.39 30.57
N ASP A 117 -2.06 -0.04 31.78
CA ASP A 117 -1.32 0.80 32.72
C ASP A 117 -0.24 0.04 33.53
N GLY A 118 -0.08 -1.27 33.27
CA GLY A 118 0.87 -2.13 33.97
C GLY A 118 0.44 -2.64 35.36
N VAL A 119 -0.69 -2.17 35.86
CA VAL A 119 -1.25 -2.57 37.18
C VAL A 119 -2.67 -3.18 37.08
N GLY A 120 -3.07 -3.56 35.85
CA GLY A 120 -4.34 -4.22 35.58
C GLY A 120 -5.45 -3.28 35.11
N GLY A 121 -5.18 -2.00 34.95
CA GLY A 121 -6.07 -1.00 34.36
C GLY A 121 -5.72 -0.66 32.91
N VAL A 122 -6.44 0.31 32.36
CA VAL A 122 -6.24 0.84 30.99
C VAL A 122 -6.14 2.35 31.05
N MET A 123 -5.05 2.90 30.51
CA MET A 123 -4.87 4.33 30.36
C MET A 123 -5.07 4.78 28.91
N GLU A 124 -5.58 5.97 28.70
CA GLU A 124 -5.62 6.61 27.38
C GLU A 124 -4.36 7.44 27.18
N ILE A 125 -3.63 7.16 26.09
CA ILE A 125 -2.49 7.97 25.67
C ILE A 125 -2.81 8.64 24.34
N GLU A 126 -2.28 9.85 24.13
CA GLU A 126 -2.31 10.49 22.82
C GLU A 126 -1.15 9.98 21.96
N VAL A 127 -1.48 9.56 20.74
CA VAL A 127 -0.49 9.11 19.74
C VAL A 127 -0.64 9.92 18.47
N ASN A 128 0.49 10.26 17.86
CA ASN A 128 0.52 10.84 16.53
C ASN A 128 0.24 9.75 15.51
N PHE A 129 -0.75 9.98 14.64
CA PHE A 129 -1.13 9.07 13.58
C PHE A 129 -0.98 9.77 12.23
N PRO A 130 0.06 9.42 11.45
CA PRO A 130 0.29 10.01 10.13
C PRO A 130 -0.77 9.53 9.13
N ILE A 131 -1.20 10.43 8.25
CA ILE A 131 -2.13 10.18 7.16
C ILE A 131 -1.42 10.47 5.85
N TRP A 132 -1.43 9.50 4.94
CA TRP A 132 -0.89 9.61 3.58
C TRP A 132 -1.97 9.48 2.52
N LEU A 133 -3.08 8.82 2.89
CA LEU A 133 -4.16 8.54 1.95
C LEU A 133 -5.51 8.78 2.62
N GLU A 134 -6.47 9.30 1.84
CA GLU A 134 -7.84 9.55 2.28
C GLU A 134 -8.82 8.60 1.59
N ALA A 135 -9.99 8.42 2.23
CA ALA A 135 -11.06 7.65 1.66
C ALA A 135 -11.61 8.33 0.41
N GLU A 136 -11.69 7.61 -0.68
CA GLU A 136 -12.32 8.04 -1.93
C GLU A 136 -13.20 6.92 -2.46
N ALA A 137 -14.34 7.28 -3.03
CA ALA A 137 -15.22 6.35 -3.74
C ALA A 137 -15.84 7.11 -4.94
N PHE A 138 -15.80 6.48 -6.10
CA PHE A 138 -16.27 7.02 -7.37
C PHE A 138 -17.17 6.00 -8.07
N ASN A 139 -17.41 6.16 -9.35
CA ASN A 139 -18.11 5.17 -10.18
C ASN A 139 -17.10 4.40 -11.04
N GLY A 140 -17.44 3.14 -11.34
CA GLY A 140 -16.61 2.25 -12.16
C GLY A 140 -15.63 1.41 -11.36
N THR A 141 -15.19 0.29 -11.95
CA THR A 141 -14.26 -0.68 -11.34
C THR A 141 -13.28 -1.18 -12.41
N PRO A 142 -12.36 -0.31 -12.93
CA PRO A 142 -11.40 -0.69 -13.96
C PRO A 142 -10.24 -1.51 -13.38
N MET A 143 -10.56 -2.72 -12.89
CA MET A 143 -9.60 -3.61 -12.21
C MET A 143 -8.56 -4.17 -13.17
N CYS A 144 -8.97 -4.55 -14.40
CA CYS A 144 -8.03 -5.02 -15.43
C CYS A 144 -7.03 -3.91 -15.77
N GLY A 145 -7.51 -2.68 -15.92
CA GLY A 145 -6.65 -1.51 -16.15
C GLY A 145 -5.69 -1.25 -14.99
N ALA A 146 -6.14 -1.45 -13.73
CA ALA A 146 -5.28 -1.29 -12.55
C ALA A 146 -4.17 -2.35 -12.48
N LEU A 147 -4.48 -3.61 -12.82
CA LEU A 147 -3.50 -4.68 -12.89
C LEU A 147 -2.48 -4.43 -14.01
N ASP A 148 -2.92 -4.03 -15.21
CA ASP A 148 -2.00 -3.66 -16.30
C ASP A 148 -1.13 -2.45 -15.94
N TYR A 149 -1.67 -1.49 -15.19
CA TYR A 149 -0.89 -0.35 -14.70
C TYR A 149 0.19 -0.82 -13.72
N ALA A 150 -0.17 -1.65 -12.73
CA ALA A 150 0.76 -2.21 -11.76
C ALA A 150 1.87 -3.03 -12.46
N HIS A 151 1.51 -3.86 -13.43
CA HIS A 151 2.48 -4.63 -14.21
C HIS A 151 3.53 -3.71 -14.86
N LYS A 152 3.12 -2.67 -15.58
CA LYS A 152 4.03 -1.72 -16.23
C LYS A 152 4.92 -0.95 -15.24
N VAL A 153 4.40 -0.62 -14.07
CA VAL A 153 5.18 0.04 -13.02
C VAL A 153 6.23 -0.90 -12.47
N LEU A 154 5.85 -2.16 -12.20
CA LEU A 154 6.75 -3.16 -11.63
C LEU A 154 7.78 -3.65 -12.63
N GLU A 155 7.43 -3.81 -13.92
CA GLU A 155 8.38 -4.17 -14.98
C GLU A 155 9.55 -3.18 -15.00
N ARG A 156 9.28 -1.88 -15.05
CA ARG A 156 10.33 -0.85 -15.00
C ARG A 156 11.14 -0.89 -13.71
N TRP A 157 10.44 -1.10 -12.57
CA TRP A 157 11.12 -1.12 -11.28
C TRP A 157 12.05 -2.34 -11.14
N VAL A 158 11.66 -3.51 -11.63
CA VAL A 158 12.48 -4.74 -11.62
C VAL A 158 13.71 -4.58 -12.54
N ASP A 159 13.55 -3.96 -13.70
CA ASP A 159 14.67 -3.66 -14.60
C ASP A 159 15.72 -2.77 -13.93
N ASP A 160 15.29 -1.80 -13.13
CA ASP A 160 16.16 -0.91 -12.35
C ASP A 160 16.76 -1.59 -11.10
N HIS A 161 16.18 -2.73 -10.65
CA HIS A 161 16.55 -3.42 -9.42
C HIS A 161 16.72 -4.94 -9.64
N PRO A 162 17.68 -5.38 -10.46
CA PRO A 162 17.82 -6.79 -10.87
C PRO A 162 18.08 -7.77 -9.71
N ASP A 163 18.66 -7.28 -8.59
CA ASP A 163 18.94 -8.07 -7.40
C ASP A 163 17.85 -7.92 -6.32
N SER A 164 16.69 -7.36 -6.67
CA SER A 164 15.59 -7.15 -5.73
C SER A 164 14.93 -8.44 -5.30
N TYR A 165 14.30 -8.41 -4.11
CA TYR A 165 13.32 -9.43 -3.76
C TYR A 165 12.05 -9.22 -4.60
N PRO A 166 11.33 -10.30 -5.00
CA PRO A 166 10.17 -10.16 -5.88
C PRO A 166 9.14 -9.16 -5.37
N PRO A 167 8.62 -8.30 -6.24
CA PRO A 167 7.51 -7.44 -5.91
C PRO A 167 6.26 -8.22 -5.51
N THR A 168 5.40 -7.56 -4.72
CA THR A 168 4.11 -8.12 -4.32
C THR A 168 3.01 -7.12 -4.60
N VAL A 169 1.92 -7.59 -5.22
CA VAL A 169 0.73 -6.79 -5.48
C VAL A 169 -0.42 -7.28 -4.59
N PHE A 170 -1.06 -6.36 -3.90
CA PHE A 170 -2.27 -6.58 -3.11
C PHE A 170 -3.43 -5.87 -3.78
N ASN A 171 -4.44 -6.60 -4.22
CA ASN A 171 -5.67 -6.01 -4.74
C ASN A 171 -6.74 -6.03 -3.65
N ILE A 172 -7.23 -4.85 -3.26
CA ILE A 172 -8.23 -4.65 -2.20
C ILE A 172 -9.52 -4.18 -2.86
N THR A 173 -10.50 -5.06 -2.93
CA THR A 173 -11.78 -4.85 -3.60
C THR A 173 -12.92 -5.50 -2.83
N ASP A 174 -14.13 -5.02 -3.03
CA ASP A 174 -15.38 -5.60 -2.54
C ASP A 174 -16.25 -6.17 -3.67
N GLY A 175 -15.77 -6.15 -4.92
CA GLY A 175 -16.57 -6.49 -6.08
C GLY A 175 -15.81 -7.10 -7.25
N GLN A 176 -16.51 -7.16 -8.37
CA GLN A 176 -16.02 -7.70 -9.63
C GLN A 176 -15.44 -6.59 -10.52
N ALA A 177 -14.53 -6.96 -11.41
CA ALA A 177 -14.02 -6.05 -12.43
C ALA A 177 -15.17 -5.59 -13.34
N GLY A 178 -15.20 -4.29 -13.63
CA GLY A 178 -16.16 -3.68 -14.55
C GLY A 178 -15.65 -3.61 -15.99
N ASP A 179 -14.37 -3.91 -16.22
CA ASP A 179 -13.67 -3.75 -17.49
C ASP A 179 -13.18 -5.08 -18.10
N GLY A 180 -13.59 -6.23 -17.57
CA GLY A 180 -13.28 -7.55 -18.14
C GLY A 180 -12.93 -8.60 -17.09
N ASP A 181 -12.35 -9.73 -17.54
CA ASP A 181 -11.82 -10.78 -16.65
C ASP A 181 -10.39 -10.43 -16.23
N PRO A 182 -10.14 -10.19 -14.94
CA PRO A 182 -8.83 -9.77 -14.44
C PRO A 182 -7.80 -10.91 -14.38
N ALA A 183 -8.19 -12.18 -14.58
CA ALA A 183 -7.31 -13.33 -14.40
C ALA A 183 -6.07 -13.26 -15.29
N MET A 184 -6.25 -12.89 -16.58
CA MET A 184 -5.13 -12.77 -17.51
C MET A 184 -4.20 -11.60 -17.20
N ASN A 185 -4.73 -10.50 -16.64
CA ASN A 185 -3.93 -9.35 -16.25
C ASN A 185 -3.14 -9.67 -14.97
N ALA A 186 -3.77 -10.35 -14.00
CA ALA A 186 -3.11 -10.80 -12.79
C ALA A 186 -1.98 -11.81 -13.06
N ALA A 187 -2.15 -12.69 -14.05
CA ALA A 187 -1.14 -13.68 -14.41
C ALA A 187 0.14 -13.10 -15.04
N LYS A 188 0.16 -11.82 -15.40
CA LYS A 188 1.34 -11.12 -15.93
C LYS A 188 2.25 -10.58 -14.81
N ILE A 189 1.68 -10.41 -13.62
CA ILE A 189 2.38 -9.88 -12.45
C ILE A 189 3.12 -11.01 -11.71
#